data_3910b1aede1bc3b27bee4749880d4c1c
#
_entry.id   3910b1aede1bc3b27bee4749880d4c1c
#
_cell.length_a   1.000
_cell.length_b   1.000
_cell.length_c   1.000
_cell.angle_alpha   90.00
_cell.angle_beta   90.00
_cell.angle_gamma   90.00
#
_symmetry.space_group_name_H-M   'P 1'
#
loop_
_entity.id
_entity.type
_entity.pdbx_description
1 polymer ?
#
loop_
_entity_poly.entity_id
_entity_poly.type
_entity_poly.pdbx_seq_one_letter_code
_entity_poly.pdbx_strand_id
1 'polypeptide(L)'
;MNIEYTPSFQEAMDNMLSRGQKFYTHKILSTTINTLKKYRDLLKANPLLGSTEPLLNNLSIEYRSLVIYKHIKLIYFIYEDVLYFADIWDTRQSEDSLRERIN
;
A
#
# COMPACT_ATOMS: atom_id res chain seq x y z
N MET A 1 -2.98 15.44 -8.55
CA MET A 1 -1.86 15.24 -7.60
C MET A 1 -0.92 14.19 -8.16
N ASN A 2 0.39 14.44 -8.08
CA ASN A 2 1.39 13.47 -8.52
C ASN A 2 1.51 12.30 -7.55
N ILE A 3 1.82 11.14 -8.09
CA ILE A 3 2.02 9.93 -7.29
C ILE A 3 3.45 9.44 -7.47
N GLU A 4 4.10 9.15 -6.36
CA GLU A 4 5.44 8.58 -6.30
C GLU A 4 5.42 7.28 -5.50
N TYR A 5 6.48 6.51 -5.62
CA TYR A 5 6.60 5.21 -4.97
C TYR A 5 7.85 5.20 -4.09
N THR A 6 7.68 4.83 -2.82
CA THR A 6 8.82 4.72 -1.90
C THR A 6 9.62 3.45 -2.19
N PRO A 7 10.91 3.40 -1.77
CA PRO A 7 11.68 2.16 -1.86
C PRO A 7 11.01 0.99 -1.14
N SER A 8 10.37 1.24 0.00
CA SER A 8 9.64 0.21 0.74
C SER A 8 8.48 -0.37 -0.09
N PHE A 9 7.74 0.48 -0.80
CA PHE A 9 6.67 0.03 -1.69
C PHE A 9 7.22 -0.82 -2.84
N GLN A 10 8.30 -0.35 -3.47
CA GLN A 10 8.92 -1.07 -4.58
C GLN A 10 9.42 -2.44 -4.13
N GLU A 11 10.04 -2.52 -2.96
CA GLU A 11 10.49 -3.79 -2.39
C GLU A 11 9.30 -4.71 -2.09
N ALA A 12 8.23 -4.18 -1.53
CA ALA A 12 7.02 -4.95 -1.25
C ALA A 12 6.41 -5.51 -2.54
N MET A 13 6.38 -4.72 -3.62
CA MET A 13 5.90 -5.18 -4.92
C MET A 13 6.78 -6.28 -5.49
N ASP A 14 8.10 -6.11 -5.45
CA ASP A 14 9.04 -7.11 -5.93
C ASP A 14 8.88 -8.42 -5.17
N ASN A 15 8.74 -8.35 -3.85
CA ASN A 15 8.53 -9.54 -3.01
C ASN A 15 7.21 -10.22 -3.34
N MET A 16 6.15 -9.47 -3.56
CA MET A 16 4.85 -10.04 -3.89
C MET A 16 4.89 -10.75 -5.26
N LEU A 17 5.58 -10.17 -6.24
CA LEU A 17 5.67 -10.74 -7.59
C LEU A 17 6.63 -11.94 -7.65
N SER A 18 7.75 -11.90 -6.93
CA SER A 18 8.76 -12.95 -6.99
C SER A 18 8.49 -14.12 -6.05
N ARG A 19 7.95 -13.84 -4.85
CA ARG A 19 7.67 -14.85 -3.82
C ARG A 19 6.20 -15.17 -3.69
N GLY A 20 5.35 -14.29 -4.17
CA GLY A 20 3.90 -14.40 -4.01
C GLY A 20 3.31 -15.62 -4.68
N GLN A 21 3.97 -16.17 -5.69
CA GLN A 21 3.52 -17.38 -6.39
C GLN A 21 3.38 -18.58 -5.45
N LYS A 22 4.04 -18.56 -4.30
CA LYS A 22 3.90 -19.60 -3.27
C LYS A 22 2.67 -19.41 -2.39
N PHE A 23 2.19 -18.16 -2.27
CA PHE A 23 1.16 -17.77 -1.30
C PHE A 23 -0.10 -17.22 -1.98
N TYR A 24 0.03 -16.77 -3.22
CA TYR A 24 -1.06 -16.15 -3.97
C TYR A 24 -1.19 -16.80 -5.33
N THR A 25 -2.43 -17.00 -5.76
CA THR A 25 -2.68 -17.49 -7.12
C THR A 25 -2.36 -16.38 -8.13
N HIS A 26 -2.15 -16.78 -9.38
CA HIS A 26 -1.98 -15.82 -10.49
C HIS A 26 -3.16 -14.86 -10.57
N LYS A 27 -4.37 -15.34 -10.33
CA LYS A 27 -5.58 -14.50 -10.33
C LYS A 27 -5.53 -13.43 -9.25
N ILE A 28 -5.09 -13.78 -8.03
CA ILE A 28 -4.98 -12.84 -6.92
C ILE A 28 -3.95 -11.76 -7.26
N LEU A 29 -2.80 -12.14 -7.80
CA LEU A 29 -1.75 -11.19 -8.19
C LEU A 29 -2.24 -10.24 -9.29
N SER A 30 -2.87 -10.78 -10.33
CA SER A 30 -3.45 -9.98 -11.41
C SER A 30 -4.50 -8.99 -10.90
N THR A 31 -5.42 -9.46 -10.07
CA THR A 31 -6.47 -8.62 -9.49
C THR A 31 -5.88 -7.51 -8.64
N THR A 32 -4.89 -7.83 -7.82
CA THR A 32 -4.20 -6.85 -6.97
C THR A 32 -3.55 -5.76 -7.81
N ILE A 33 -2.81 -6.14 -8.85
CA ILE A 33 -2.13 -5.19 -9.73
C ILE A 33 -3.15 -4.28 -10.44
N ASN A 34 -4.21 -4.86 -10.97
CA ASN A 34 -5.25 -4.10 -11.68
C ASN A 34 -5.96 -3.14 -10.74
N THR A 35 -6.24 -3.56 -9.52
CA THR A 35 -6.86 -2.71 -8.50
C THR A 35 -5.93 -1.57 -8.09
N LEU A 36 -4.62 -1.82 -7.97
CA LEU A 36 -3.64 -0.77 -7.70
C LEU A 36 -3.66 0.30 -8.78
N LYS A 37 -3.71 -0.10 -10.05
CA LYS A 37 -3.78 0.83 -11.17
C LYS A 37 -5.04 1.69 -11.10
N LYS A 38 -6.17 1.08 -10.77
CA LYS A 38 -7.44 1.78 -10.59
C LYS A 38 -7.37 2.80 -9.47
N TYR A 39 -6.86 2.39 -8.31
CA TYR A 39 -6.72 3.29 -7.16
C TYR A 39 -5.72 4.41 -7.42
N ARG A 40 -4.64 4.14 -8.15
CA ARG A 40 -3.72 5.18 -8.55
C ARG A 40 -4.46 6.32 -9.27
N ASP A 41 -5.32 5.99 -10.22
CA ASP A 41 -6.08 7.00 -10.95
C ASP A 41 -7.12 7.70 -10.07
N LEU A 42 -7.81 6.97 -9.21
CA LEU A 42 -8.79 7.53 -8.29
C LEU A 42 -8.12 8.46 -7.26
N LEU A 43 -6.97 8.09 -6.76
CA LEU A 43 -6.23 8.88 -5.75
C LEU A 43 -5.68 10.18 -6.32
N LYS A 44 -5.38 10.24 -7.61
CA LYS A 44 -4.98 11.49 -8.24
C LYS A 44 -6.08 12.55 -8.15
N ALA A 45 -7.34 12.13 -8.27
CA ALA A 45 -8.48 13.02 -8.18
C ALA A 45 -8.99 13.20 -6.75
N ASN A 46 -8.82 12.19 -5.90
CA ASN A 46 -9.31 12.20 -4.51
C ASN A 46 -8.27 11.57 -3.59
N PRO A 47 -7.25 12.35 -3.17
CA PRO A 47 -6.16 11.81 -2.34
C PRO A 47 -6.59 11.36 -0.94
N LEU A 48 -7.74 11.80 -0.45
CA LEU A 48 -8.26 11.40 0.86
C LEU A 48 -9.21 10.22 0.78
N LEU A 49 -9.21 9.49 -0.33
CA LEU A 49 -10.10 8.34 -0.55
C LEU A 49 -9.93 7.26 0.52
N GLY A 50 -8.69 6.94 0.91
CA GLY A 50 -8.42 5.99 1.97
C GLY A 50 -8.66 6.59 3.35
N SER A 51 -8.89 5.74 4.34
CA SER A 51 -9.02 6.17 5.74
C SER A 51 -7.66 6.13 6.43
N THR A 52 -7.54 6.87 7.54
CA THR A 52 -6.33 6.84 8.37
C THR A 52 -6.05 5.40 8.82
N GLU A 53 -4.80 4.95 8.68
CA GLU A 53 -4.41 3.59 9.05
C GLU A 53 -4.23 3.47 10.56
N PRO A 54 -5.09 2.69 11.27
CA PRO A 54 -5.02 2.60 12.74
C PRO A 54 -3.71 2.05 13.27
N LEU A 55 -3.06 1.13 12.52
CA LEU A 55 -1.83 0.49 12.97
C LEU A 55 -0.62 1.42 12.93
N LEU A 56 -0.73 2.55 12.24
CA LEU A 56 0.35 3.53 12.08
C LEU A 56 0.01 4.86 12.73
N ASN A 57 -0.86 4.85 13.72
CA ASN A 57 -1.17 6.03 14.53
C ASN A 57 0.06 6.45 15.33
N ASN A 58 0.10 7.73 15.69
CA ASN A 58 1.16 8.33 16.52
C ASN A 58 2.53 8.43 15.84
N LEU A 59 2.60 8.21 14.53
CA LEU A 59 3.79 8.52 13.74
C LEU A 59 3.74 9.99 13.29
N SER A 60 4.90 10.54 12.94
CA SER A 60 5.00 11.93 12.48
C SER A 60 4.26 12.20 11.18
N ILE A 61 4.08 11.16 10.36
CA ILE A 61 3.35 11.22 9.10
C ILE A 61 2.01 10.52 9.29
N GLU A 62 0.94 11.12 8.76
CA GLU A 62 -0.38 10.48 8.75
C GLU A 62 -0.45 9.51 7.58
N TYR A 63 -0.48 8.22 7.89
CA TYR A 63 -0.64 7.18 6.89
C TYR A 63 -2.11 6.84 6.69
N ARG A 64 -2.47 6.60 5.43
CA ARG A 64 -3.80 6.18 5.01
C ARG A 64 -3.73 4.83 4.33
N SER A 65 -4.85 4.13 4.28
CA SER A 65 -4.89 2.81 3.65
C SER A 65 -6.18 2.57 2.90
N LEU A 66 -6.08 1.69 1.90
CA LEU A 66 -7.20 1.17 1.13
C LEU A 66 -7.06 -0.34 1.03
N VAL A 67 -8.15 -1.06 1.27
CA VAL A 67 -8.17 -2.50 1.02
C VAL A 67 -8.20 -2.70 -0.50
N ILE A 68 -7.22 -3.45 -1.01
CA ILE A 68 -7.11 -3.73 -2.43
C ILE A 68 -7.79 -5.05 -2.77
N TYR A 69 -7.52 -6.08 -1.96
CA TYR A 69 -8.08 -7.42 -2.18
C TYR A 69 -7.99 -8.21 -0.88
N LYS A 70 -9.15 -8.64 -0.37
CA LYS A 70 -9.24 -9.42 0.88
C LYS A 70 -8.40 -8.79 2.00
N HIS A 71 -7.23 -9.37 2.34
CA HIS A 71 -6.37 -8.87 3.41
C HIS A 71 -5.15 -8.10 2.91
N ILE A 72 -5.17 -7.67 1.65
CA ILE A 72 -4.07 -6.88 1.09
C ILE A 72 -4.47 -5.41 1.10
N LYS A 73 -3.66 -4.58 1.75
CA LYS A 73 -3.88 -3.14 1.85
C LYS A 73 -2.79 -2.37 1.12
N LEU A 74 -3.18 -1.28 0.47
CA LEU A 74 -2.26 -0.25 0.04
C LEU A 74 -2.11 0.76 1.18
N ILE A 75 -0.86 1.02 1.58
CA ILE A 75 -0.53 2.06 2.55
C ILE A 75 0.05 3.24 1.78
N TYR A 76 -0.44 4.44 2.07
CA TYR A 76 0.05 5.64 1.40
C TYR A 76 0.03 6.84 2.34
N PHE A 77 0.71 7.91 1.95
CA PHE A 77 0.70 9.19 2.65
C PHE A 77 0.85 10.34 1.67
N ILE A 78 0.51 11.54 2.11
CA ILE A 78 0.64 12.77 1.33
C ILE A 78 1.69 13.64 2.02
N TYR A 79 2.64 14.12 1.24
CA TYR A 79 3.67 15.03 1.74
C TYR A 79 4.03 16.05 0.65
N GLU A 80 3.95 17.34 1.00
CA GLU A 80 4.26 18.45 0.09
C GLU A 80 3.59 18.31 -1.28
N ASP A 81 2.27 18.06 -1.27
CA ASP A 81 1.43 17.93 -2.46
C ASP A 81 1.76 16.76 -3.39
N VAL A 82 2.50 15.77 -2.87
CA VAL A 82 2.77 14.50 -3.56
C VAL A 82 2.19 13.37 -2.74
N LEU A 83 1.53 12.45 -3.41
CA LEU A 83 1.01 11.23 -2.78
C LEU A 83 2.02 10.10 -2.99
N TYR A 84 2.45 9.49 -1.89
CA TYR A 84 3.45 8.41 -1.91
C TYR A 84 2.79 7.08 -1.60
N PHE A 85 2.94 6.10 -2.49
CA PHE A 85 2.64 4.72 -2.15
C PHE A 85 3.78 4.20 -1.27
N ALA A 86 3.45 3.85 -0.03
CA ALA A 86 4.45 3.52 0.98
C ALA A 86 4.66 2.02 1.17
N ASP A 87 3.62 1.21 1.04
CA ASP A 87 3.72 -0.24 1.21
C ASP A 87 2.50 -0.96 0.65
N ILE A 88 2.68 -2.23 0.32
CA ILE A 88 1.61 -3.20 0.12
C ILE A 88 1.72 -4.17 1.29
N TRP A 89 0.68 -4.26 2.09
CA TRP A 89 0.72 -5.02 3.32
C TRP A 89 -0.38 -6.06 3.39
N ASP A 90 0.03 -7.29 3.68
CA ASP A 90 -0.89 -8.37 4.00
C ASP A 90 -1.24 -8.26 5.48
N THR A 91 -2.53 -8.05 5.79
CA THR A 91 -3.00 -7.81 7.16
C THR A 91 -2.84 -9.02 8.08
N ARG A 92 -2.45 -10.17 7.54
CA ARG A 92 -2.13 -11.36 8.33
C ARG A 92 -0.72 -11.31 8.92
N GLN A 93 0.13 -10.37 8.47
CA GLN A 93 1.45 -10.13 9.05
C GLN A 93 1.30 -9.33 10.35
N SER A 94 2.35 -9.37 11.18
CA SER A 94 2.32 -8.65 12.45
C SER A 94 2.37 -7.13 12.25
N GLU A 95 1.74 -6.41 13.17
CA GLU A 95 1.79 -4.94 13.22
C GLU A 95 3.23 -4.44 13.32
N ASP A 96 4.05 -5.08 14.16
CA ASP A 96 5.45 -4.68 14.35
C ASP A 96 6.22 -4.76 13.04
N SER A 97 5.97 -5.78 12.23
CA SER A 97 6.59 -5.94 10.92
C SER A 97 6.27 -4.76 10.00
N LEU A 98 5.03 -4.30 9.99
CA LEU A 98 4.63 -3.14 9.20
C LEU A 98 5.33 -1.87 9.68
N ARG A 99 5.33 -1.63 11.00
CA ARG A 99 5.94 -0.42 11.58
C ARG A 99 7.44 -0.36 11.31
N GLU A 100 8.13 -1.49 11.38
CA GLU A 100 9.57 -1.56 11.07
C GLU A 100 9.86 -1.18 9.63
N ARG A 101 9.05 -1.63 8.69
CA ARG A 101 9.27 -1.33 7.27
C ARG A 101 8.98 0.13 6.92
N ILE A 102 7.99 0.72 7.56
CA ILE A 102 7.54 2.09 7.29
C ILE A 102 8.46 3.11 7.95
N ASN A 103 8.92 2.82 9.14
CA ASN A 103 9.85 3.68 9.87
C ASN A 103 11.28 3.47 9.41
#